data_c9fc9dd635776fef71a1870811833c40
#
_entry.id   c9fc9dd635776fef71a1870811833c40
#
_cell.length_a   1.000
_cell.length_b   1.000
_cell.length_c   1.000
_cell.angle_alpha   90.00
_cell.angle_beta   90.00
_cell.angle_gamma   90.00
#
_symmetry.space_group_name_H-M   'P 1'
#
loop_
_entity.id
_entity.type
_entity.pdbx_description
1 polymer ?
#
loop_
_entity_poly.entity_id
_entity_poly.type
_entity_poly.pdbx_seq_one_letter_code
_entity_poly.pdbx_strand_id
1 'polypeptide(L)'
;MDVYLRDYDINPGLMPEFLEAWGTRVLPLRERCGFTLLGAWADEASDRFVCVLGYAGPGDIDAADEHYQALPEHQPIAQESYRLVKEAHITRLAAVQRA
;
A
#
# COMPACT_ATOMS: atom_id res chain seq x y z
N MET A 1 -11.76 -13.05 -0.61
CA MET A 1 -10.95 -11.99 0.04
C MET A 1 -10.95 -10.77 -0.86
N ASP A 2 -11.40 -9.63 -0.34
CA ASP A 2 -11.24 -8.38 -1.05
C ASP A 2 -9.80 -7.91 -0.94
N VAL A 3 -9.33 -7.17 -1.95
CA VAL A 3 -7.98 -6.65 -1.98
C VAL A 3 -7.97 -5.18 -2.36
N TYR A 4 -6.89 -4.49 -2.03
CA TYR A 4 -6.57 -3.18 -2.60
C TYR A 4 -5.50 -3.34 -3.67
N LEU A 5 -5.77 -2.82 -4.86
CA LEU A 5 -4.74 -2.53 -5.84
C LEU A 5 -4.28 -1.09 -5.61
N ARG A 6 -3.03 -0.93 -5.23
CA ARG A 6 -2.43 0.37 -4.94
C ARG A 6 -1.41 0.67 -6.03
N ASP A 7 -1.68 1.69 -6.82
CA ASP A 7 -0.90 2.06 -8.00
C ASP A 7 -0.38 3.49 -7.82
N TYR A 8 0.93 3.63 -7.72
CA TYR A 8 1.57 4.91 -7.39
C TYR A 8 2.49 5.38 -8.50
N ASP A 9 2.36 6.66 -8.83
CA ASP A 9 3.40 7.39 -9.54
C ASP A 9 4.35 7.99 -8.50
N ILE A 10 5.60 7.55 -8.55
CA ILE A 10 6.64 8.03 -7.64
C ILE A 10 7.30 9.25 -8.26
N ASN A 11 7.68 10.23 -7.44
CA ASN A 11 8.39 11.40 -7.94
C ASN A 11 9.71 10.98 -8.60
N PRO A 12 10.12 11.62 -9.70
CA PRO A 12 11.28 11.20 -10.49
C PRO A 12 12.54 11.01 -9.64
N GLY A 13 13.19 9.87 -9.81
CA GLY A 13 14.44 9.54 -9.12
C GLY A 13 14.30 9.06 -7.69
N LEU A 14 13.08 9.01 -7.13
CA LEU A 14 12.88 8.67 -5.73
C LEU A 14 12.44 7.22 -5.49
N MET A 15 12.39 6.39 -6.55
CA MET A 15 11.98 4.99 -6.39
C MET A 15 12.84 4.21 -5.38
N PRO A 16 14.18 4.29 -5.40
CA PRO A 16 14.98 3.57 -4.41
C PRO A 16 14.65 3.98 -2.97
N GLU A 17 14.48 5.27 -2.73
CA GLU A 17 14.11 5.79 -1.41
C GLU A 17 12.69 5.36 -1.01
N PHE A 18 11.76 5.38 -1.97
CA PHE A 18 10.40 4.91 -1.75
C PHE A 18 10.38 3.43 -1.35
N LEU A 19 11.09 2.57 -2.09
CA LEU A 19 11.12 1.13 -1.82
C LEU A 19 11.72 0.84 -0.44
N GLU A 20 12.74 1.58 -0.03
CA GLU A 20 13.33 1.46 1.30
C GLU A 20 12.30 1.79 2.38
N ALA A 21 11.62 2.94 2.27
CA ALA A 21 10.61 3.36 3.23
C ALA A 21 9.41 2.41 3.26
N TRP A 22 8.96 1.97 2.08
CA TRP A 22 7.83 1.06 1.96
C TRP A 22 8.14 -0.29 2.62
N GLY A 23 9.30 -0.87 2.32
CA GLY A 23 9.69 -2.19 2.83
C GLY A 23 10.00 -2.21 4.32
N THR A 24 10.52 -1.12 4.87
CA THR A 24 10.94 -1.08 6.28
C THR A 24 9.90 -0.49 7.23
N ARG A 25 8.97 0.33 6.73
CA ARG A 25 7.99 1.01 7.58
C ARG A 25 6.54 0.73 7.18
N VAL A 26 6.20 0.88 5.91
CA VAL A 26 4.81 0.74 5.46
C VAL A 26 4.33 -0.70 5.55
N LEU A 27 5.04 -1.62 4.90
CA LEU A 27 4.63 -3.02 4.85
C LEU A 27 4.57 -3.67 6.24
N PRO A 28 5.58 -3.53 7.11
CA PRO A 28 5.49 -4.12 8.45
C PRO A 28 4.30 -3.60 9.27
N LEU A 29 3.97 -2.32 9.15
CA LEU A 29 2.81 -1.76 9.85
C LEU A 29 1.49 -2.30 9.26
N ARG A 30 1.39 -2.41 7.95
CA ARG A 30 0.25 -3.04 7.29
C ARG A 30 0.05 -4.48 7.77
N GLU A 31 1.14 -5.26 7.84
CA GLU A 31 1.08 -6.65 8.28
C GLU A 31 0.63 -6.76 9.73
N ARG A 32 1.07 -5.87 10.60
CA ARG A 32 0.60 -5.80 11.99
C ARG A 32 -0.90 -5.51 12.08
N CYS A 33 -1.44 -4.81 11.11
CA CYS A 33 -2.88 -4.50 11.05
C CYS A 33 -3.70 -5.60 10.36
N GLY A 34 -3.09 -6.73 10.00
CA GLY A 34 -3.79 -7.87 9.42
C GLY A 34 -3.80 -7.91 7.90
N PHE A 35 -3.11 -6.99 7.24
CA PHE A 35 -2.98 -7.03 5.78
C PHE A 35 -1.95 -8.06 5.35
N THR A 36 -2.19 -8.64 4.18
CA THR A 36 -1.29 -9.61 3.54
C THR A 36 -0.84 -9.05 2.20
N LEU A 37 0.46 -9.02 1.96
CA LEU A 37 0.99 -8.64 0.65
C LEU A 37 0.83 -9.81 -0.31
N LEU A 38 0.07 -9.61 -1.39
CA LEU A 38 -0.10 -10.62 -2.45
C LEU A 38 0.92 -10.45 -3.57
N GLY A 39 1.47 -9.26 -3.74
CA GLY A 39 2.53 -9.00 -4.70
C GLY A 39 2.86 -7.51 -4.77
N ALA A 40 4.07 -7.21 -5.23
CA ALA A 40 4.52 -5.84 -5.44
C ALA A 40 5.47 -5.78 -6.63
N TRP A 41 5.35 -4.73 -7.43
CA TRP A 41 6.14 -4.54 -8.64
C TRP A 41 6.54 -3.08 -8.76
N ALA A 42 7.73 -2.83 -9.29
CA ALA A 42 8.25 -1.50 -9.54
C ALA A 42 8.84 -1.40 -10.93
N ASP A 43 8.59 -0.28 -11.61
CA ASP A 43 9.26 0.09 -12.86
C ASP A 43 9.94 1.44 -12.64
N GLU A 44 11.26 1.41 -12.48
CA GLU A 44 12.04 2.63 -12.24
C GLU A 44 12.06 3.54 -13.47
N ALA A 45 11.97 2.98 -14.69
CA ALA A 45 11.98 3.77 -15.91
C ALA A 45 10.74 4.67 -16.03
N SER A 46 9.59 4.20 -15.53
CA SER A 46 8.34 4.97 -15.55
C SER A 46 7.96 5.53 -14.17
N ASP A 47 8.81 5.35 -13.16
CA ASP A 47 8.55 5.78 -11.78
C ASP A 47 7.23 5.22 -11.23
N ARG A 48 6.89 4.00 -11.60
CA ARG A 48 5.62 3.37 -11.20
C ARG A 48 5.84 2.24 -10.21
N PHE A 49 5.04 2.23 -9.16
CA PHE A 49 5.00 1.15 -8.16
C PHE A 49 3.57 0.64 -8.01
N VAL A 50 3.41 -0.68 -8.02
CA VAL A 50 2.10 -1.31 -7.84
C VAL A 50 2.21 -2.40 -6.78
N CYS A 51 1.26 -2.44 -5.84
CA CYS A 51 1.15 -3.57 -4.94
C CYS A 51 -0.31 -3.98 -4.75
N VAL A 52 -0.50 -5.22 -4.33
CA VAL A 52 -1.82 -5.78 -4.03
C VAL A 52 -1.81 -6.24 -2.58
N LEU A 53 -2.69 -5.65 -1.78
CA LEU A 53 -2.85 -5.97 -0.36
C LEU A 53 -4.20 -6.63 -0.13
N GLY A 54 -4.17 -7.83 0.47
CA GLY A 54 -5.39 -8.51 0.90
C GLY A 54 -5.62 -8.32 2.39
N TYR A 55 -6.85 -8.57 2.83
CA TYR A 55 -7.22 -8.54 4.24
C TYR A 55 -8.15 -9.72 4.54
N ALA A 56 -7.74 -10.59 5.45
CA ALA A 56 -8.52 -11.74 5.89
C ALA A 56 -8.89 -11.67 7.38
N GLY A 57 -8.62 -10.55 8.01
CA GLY A 57 -8.95 -10.34 9.42
C GLY A 57 -10.45 -10.10 9.65
N PRO A 58 -10.86 -9.91 10.91
CA PRO A 58 -12.24 -9.64 11.23
C PRO A 58 -12.68 -8.29 10.69
N GLY A 59 -13.92 -8.23 10.20
CA GLY A 59 -14.48 -7.00 9.67
C GLY A 59 -14.12 -6.73 8.22
N ASP A 60 -14.38 -5.52 7.80
CA ASP A 60 -14.23 -5.07 6.43
C ASP A 60 -12.84 -4.50 6.18
N ILE A 61 -12.33 -4.67 4.96
CA ILE A 61 -11.02 -4.16 4.56
C ILE A 61 -10.93 -2.64 4.68
N ASP A 62 -12.01 -1.91 4.38
CA ASP A 62 -12.01 -0.45 4.50
C ASP A 62 -11.92 -0.01 5.96
N ALA A 63 -12.59 -0.72 6.87
CA ALA A 63 -12.47 -0.47 8.31
C ALA A 63 -11.04 -0.75 8.81
N ALA A 64 -10.40 -1.79 8.30
CA ALA A 64 -9.02 -2.11 8.63
C ALA A 64 -8.06 -1.02 8.12
N ASP A 65 -8.33 -0.48 6.93
CA ASP A 65 -7.52 0.63 6.38
C ASP A 65 -7.69 1.91 7.21
N GLU A 66 -8.91 2.23 7.62
CA GLU A 66 -9.16 3.37 8.53
C GLU A 66 -8.38 3.21 9.84
N HIS A 67 -8.40 2.01 10.40
CA HIS A 67 -7.64 1.70 11.62
C HIS A 67 -6.13 1.91 11.40
N TYR A 68 -5.60 1.40 10.30
CA TYR A 68 -4.19 1.58 9.93
C TYR A 68 -3.83 3.06 9.84
N GLN A 69 -4.63 3.85 9.14
CA GLN A 69 -4.38 5.28 8.95
C GLN A 69 -4.49 6.08 10.25
N ALA A 70 -5.29 5.62 11.21
CA ALA A 70 -5.47 6.28 12.49
C ALA A 70 -4.35 6.01 13.50
N LEU A 71 -3.48 5.03 13.22
CA LEU A 71 -2.38 4.72 14.12
C LEU A 71 -1.37 5.87 14.19
N PRO A 72 -0.86 6.19 15.40
CA PRO A 72 0.20 7.21 15.52
C PRO A 72 1.41 6.93 14.64
N GLU A 73 1.76 5.64 14.48
CA GLU A 73 2.90 5.20 13.65
C GLU A 73 2.71 5.51 12.17
N HIS A 74 1.47 5.70 11.72
CA HIS A 74 1.18 6.05 10.33
C HIS A 74 1.51 7.52 10.01
N GLN A 75 1.50 8.40 10.99
CA GLN A 75 1.68 9.83 10.75
C GLN A 75 3.00 10.18 10.03
N PRO A 76 4.16 9.69 10.46
CA PRO A 76 5.41 9.95 9.73
C PRO A 76 5.42 9.29 8.34
N ILE A 77 4.74 8.16 8.17
CA ILE A 77 4.58 7.50 6.87
C ILE A 77 3.79 8.42 5.92
N ALA A 78 2.69 8.98 6.37
CA ALA A 78 1.87 9.89 5.57
C ALA A 78 2.67 11.13 5.15
N GLN A 79 3.43 11.72 6.07
CA GLN A 79 4.26 12.89 5.78
C GLN A 79 5.33 12.59 4.73
N GLU A 80 6.00 11.45 4.85
CA GLU A 80 7.01 11.04 3.87
C GLU A 80 6.39 10.75 2.50
N SER A 81 5.18 10.20 2.47
CA SER A 81 4.46 9.92 1.22
C SER A 81 4.20 11.18 0.41
N TYR A 82 3.94 12.31 1.04
CA TYR A 82 3.74 13.58 0.30
C TYR A 82 4.97 13.97 -0.50
N ARG A 83 6.16 13.62 -0.04
CA ARG A 83 7.41 13.91 -0.75
C ARG A 83 7.72 12.88 -1.82
N LEU A 84 7.45 11.62 -1.55
CA LEU A 84 7.86 10.49 -2.41
C LEU A 84 6.86 10.19 -3.51
N VAL A 85 5.57 10.27 -3.21
CA VAL A 85 4.49 9.87 -4.11
C VAL A 85 3.88 11.08 -4.78
N LYS A 86 3.92 11.10 -6.11
CA LYS A 86 3.33 12.15 -6.91
C LYS A 86 1.81 11.98 -7.01
N GLU A 87 1.36 10.76 -7.26
CA GLU A 87 -0.05 10.43 -7.42
C GLU A 87 -0.30 8.99 -6.98
N ALA A 88 -1.44 8.74 -6.37
CA ALA A 88 -1.84 7.42 -5.91
C ALA A 88 -3.25 7.09 -6.39
N HIS A 89 -3.40 5.90 -6.97
CA HIS A 89 -4.69 5.36 -7.36
C HIS A 89 -4.92 4.07 -6.57
N ILE A 90 -6.00 4.03 -5.81
CA ILE A 90 -6.33 2.89 -4.96
C ILE A 90 -7.69 2.35 -5.40
N THR A 91 -7.72 1.07 -5.76
CA THR A 91 -8.93 0.40 -6.19
C THR A 91 -9.21 -0.79 -5.28
N ARG A 92 -10.41 -0.85 -4.73
CA ARG A 92 -10.87 -2.03 -4.02
C ARG A 92 -11.40 -3.03 -5.03
N LEU A 93 -10.91 -4.27 -4.98
CA LEU A 93 -11.31 -5.34 -5.88
C LEU A 93 -11.89 -6.50 -5.07
N ALA A 94 -13.04 -7.00 -5.50
CA ALA A 94 -13.64 -8.19 -4.94
C ALA A 94 -13.13 -9.41 -5.69
N ALA A 95 -12.92 -10.50 -4.96
CA ALA A 95 -12.49 -11.75 -5.58
C ALA A 95 -13.57 -12.27 -6.54
N VAL A 96 -13.13 -12.71 -7.71
CA VAL A 96 -14.01 -13.37 -8.68
C VAL A 96 -13.94 -14.87 -8.45
N GLN A 97 -15.11 -15.45 -8.20
CA GLN A 97 -15.20 -16.89 -8.03
C GLN A 97 -15.19 -17.59 -9.38
N ARG A 98 -14.46 -18.69 -9.44
CA ARG A 98 -14.50 -19.54 -10.62
C ARG A 98 -15.71 -20.47 -10.52
N ALA A 99 -16.37 -20.62 -11.64
CA ALA A 99 -17.44 -21.60 -11.78
C ALA A 99 -16.85 -23.04 -11.80
#